data_81abf49a7f1d708096592a69421277c5
#
_entry.id   81abf49a7f1d708096592a69421277c5
#
_cell.length_a   1.000
_cell.length_b   1.000
_cell.length_c   1.000
_cell.angle_alpha   90.00
_cell.angle_beta   90.00
_cell.angle_gamma   90.00
#
_symmetry.space_group_name_H-M   'P 1'
#
loop_
_entity.id
_entity.type
_entity.pdbx_description
1 polymer ?
#
loop_
_entity_poly.entity_id
_entity_poly.type
_entity_poly.pdbx_seq_one_letter_code
_entity_poly.pdbx_strand_id
1 'polypeptide(L)'
;MSQPIKLRRSMLFVPGSNAAMISNTFIYKPDSIMFDLEDAVALKEKDSARILVAHALQHPLYQEIETVVRVNPLDSEFGLADLNAVVRAGVDVVRMPKTETAQDVIDMDHEITEIEKACGREVGSTKMLAAIESPLGITQANQIATASKRLI
;
A
#
# COMPACT_ATOMS: atom_id res chain seq x y z
N MET A 1 24.77 9.85 -3.02
CA MET A 1 24.20 9.80 -4.39
C MET A 1 22.71 9.84 -4.23
N SER A 2 22.00 10.78 -4.90
CA SER A 2 20.54 10.80 -4.90
C SER A 2 20.04 9.54 -5.62
N GLN A 3 19.11 8.81 -5.02
CA GLN A 3 18.46 7.69 -5.72
C GLN A 3 17.80 8.21 -7.00
N PRO A 4 17.84 7.46 -8.10
CA PRO A 4 17.18 7.88 -9.32
C PRO A 4 15.68 8.06 -9.06
N ILE A 5 15.13 9.16 -9.57
CA ILE A 5 13.68 9.44 -9.47
C ILE A 5 12.94 8.33 -10.22
N LYS A 6 12.11 7.58 -9.50
CA LYS A 6 11.24 6.57 -10.10
C LYS A 6 10.04 7.25 -10.75
N LEU A 7 9.87 7.05 -12.04
CA LEU A 7 8.71 7.60 -12.76
C LEU A 7 7.47 6.74 -12.48
N ARG A 8 6.36 7.39 -12.13
CA ARG A 8 5.04 6.76 -11.92
C ARG A 8 4.00 7.42 -12.84
N ARG A 9 4.20 7.24 -14.14
CA ARG A 9 3.34 7.81 -15.19
C ARG A 9 2.02 7.06 -15.31
N SER A 10 2.04 5.77 -15.00
CA SER A 10 0.88 4.88 -15.04
C SER A 10 0.82 4.04 -13.78
N MET A 11 -0.36 4.02 -13.14
CA MET A 11 -0.66 3.17 -11.99
C MET A 11 -1.96 2.41 -12.29
N LEU A 12 -1.86 1.10 -12.43
CA LEU A 12 -2.99 0.25 -12.80
C LEU A 12 -3.66 -0.28 -11.53
N PHE A 13 -4.92 0.08 -11.32
CA PHE A 13 -5.74 -0.41 -10.20
C PHE A 13 -6.29 -1.80 -10.48
N VAL A 14 -6.19 -2.68 -9.49
CA VAL A 14 -6.64 -4.07 -9.54
C VAL A 14 -7.38 -4.41 -8.26
N PRO A 15 -8.69 -4.76 -8.31
CA PRO A 15 -9.41 -5.24 -7.14
C PRO A 15 -8.72 -6.48 -6.54
N GLY A 16 -8.42 -6.45 -5.23
CA GLY A 16 -7.71 -7.53 -4.54
C GLY A 16 -8.49 -8.85 -4.47
N SER A 17 -9.81 -8.83 -4.71
CA SER A 17 -10.64 -10.03 -4.78
C SER A 17 -10.72 -10.63 -6.18
N ASN A 18 -10.17 -10.00 -7.22
CA ASN A 18 -10.28 -10.49 -8.59
C ASN A 18 -9.03 -11.28 -9.03
N ALA A 19 -9.05 -12.58 -8.79
CA ALA A 19 -7.94 -13.47 -9.11
C ALA A 19 -7.56 -13.46 -10.61
N ALA A 20 -8.51 -13.32 -11.52
CA ALA A 20 -8.26 -13.30 -12.97
C ALA A 20 -7.49 -12.01 -13.36
N MET A 21 -7.85 -10.86 -12.81
CA MET A 21 -7.10 -9.62 -13.03
C MET A 21 -5.70 -9.69 -12.42
N ILE A 22 -5.59 -10.15 -11.17
CA ILE A 22 -4.31 -10.32 -10.50
C ILE A 22 -3.37 -11.23 -11.31
N SER A 23 -3.87 -12.33 -11.85
CA SER A 23 -3.05 -13.28 -12.63
C SER A 23 -2.52 -12.74 -13.97
N ASN A 24 -3.07 -11.64 -14.48
CA ASN A 24 -2.76 -11.14 -15.83
C ASN A 24 -2.27 -9.70 -15.90
N THR A 25 -2.36 -8.93 -14.81
CA THR A 25 -2.12 -7.48 -14.84
C THR A 25 -0.69 -7.09 -15.21
N PHE A 26 0.30 -7.91 -14.88
CA PHE A 26 1.70 -7.68 -15.22
C PHE A 26 1.97 -7.62 -16.75
N ILE A 27 1.10 -8.21 -17.58
CA ILE A 27 1.27 -8.17 -19.04
C ILE A 27 1.18 -6.75 -19.63
N TYR A 28 0.47 -5.85 -18.95
CA TYR A 28 0.29 -4.46 -19.39
C TYR A 28 1.51 -3.56 -19.11
N LYS A 29 2.48 -4.04 -18.30
CA LYS A 29 3.72 -3.34 -17.95
C LYS A 29 3.52 -1.88 -17.53
N PRO A 30 2.61 -1.58 -16.59
CA PRO A 30 2.50 -0.23 -16.04
C PRO A 30 3.75 0.10 -15.21
N ASP A 31 3.95 1.38 -14.89
CA ASP A 31 5.04 1.78 -13.99
C ASP A 31 4.81 1.25 -12.55
N SER A 32 3.54 1.18 -12.11
CA SER A 32 3.13 0.55 -10.85
C SER A 32 1.76 -0.13 -10.95
N ILE A 33 1.56 -1.17 -10.14
CA ILE A 33 0.28 -1.86 -9.98
C ILE A 33 -0.21 -1.61 -8.56
N MET A 34 -1.47 -1.18 -8.45
CA MET A 34 -2.12 -0.99 -7.17
C MET A 34 -3.18 -2.06 -6.93
N PHE A 35 -2.89 -2.97 -6.02
CA PHE A 35 -3.91 -3.89 -5.50
C PHE A 35 -4.77 -3.20 -4.46
N ASP A 36 -6.06 -3.25 -4.64
CA ASP A 36 -7.02 -2.59 -3.75
C ASP A 36 -7.67 -3.59 -2.79
N LEU A 37 -7.50 -3.37 -1.48
CA LEU A 37 -8.17 -4.12 -0.41
C LEU A 37 -9.31 -3.32 0.23
N GLU A 38 -9.49 -2.05 -0.16
CA GLU A 38 -10.48 -1.15 0.43
C GLU A 38 -11.80 -1.18 -0.36
N ASP A 39 -12.15 -0.11 -1.05
CA ASP A 39 -13.48 0.10 -1.62
C ASP A 39 -13.85 -0.89 -2.75
N ALA A 40 -12.86 -1.41 -3.49
CA ALA A 40 -13.10 -2.37 -4.55
C ALA A 40 -13.35 -3.80 -4.06
N VAL A 41 -13.35 -4.04 -2.75
CA VAL A 41 -13.52 -5.37 -2.15
C VAL A 41 -14.69 -5.36 -1.18
N ALA A 42 -15.67 -6.23 -1.42
CA ALA A 42 -16.81 -6.39 -0.52
C ALA A 42 -16.39 -6.89 0.87
N LEU A 43 -17.10 -6.50 1.93
CA LEU A 43 -16.77 -6.85 3.31
C LEU A 43 -16.53 -8.35 3.51
N LYS A 44 -17.39 -9.19 2.96
CA LYS A 44 -17.30 -10.65 3.05
C LYS A 44 -16.08 -11.27 2.34
N GLU A 45 -15.41 -10.48 1.50
CA GLU A 45 -14.26 -10.92 0.69
C GLU A 45 -12.92 -10.36 1.19
N LYS A 46 -12.93 -9.50 2.21
CA LYS A 46 -11.74 -8.82 2.72
C LYS A 46 -10.60 -9.79 3.08
N ASP A 47 -10.90 -10.85 3.81
CA ASP A 47 -9.88 -11.81 4.24
C ASP A 47 -9.32 -12.62 3.07
N SER A 48 -10.16 -13.07 2.15
CA SER A 48 -9.70 -13.80 0.97
C SER A 48 -8.90 -12.92 0.02
N ALA A 49 -9.31 -11.67 -0.16
CA ALA A 49 -8.57 -10.69 -0.97
C ALA A 49 -7.18 -10.39 -0.37
N ARG A 50 -7.08 -10.21 0.94
CA ARG A 50 -5.82 -10.02 1.65
C ARG A 50 -4.84 -11.16 1.38
N ILE A 51 -5.30 -12.40 1.52
CA ILE A 51 -4.48 -13.60 1.29
C ILE A 51 -4.05 -13.67 -0.18
N LEU A 52 -4.97 -13.43 -1.11
CA LEU A 52 -4.69 -13.46 -2.53
C LEU A 52 -3.64 -12.42 -2.94
N VAL A 53 -3.78 -11.18 -2.46
CA VAL A 53 -2.82 -10.11 -2.72
C VAL A 53 -1.46 -10.42 -2.10
N ALA A 54 -1.42 -10.92 -0.86
CA ALA A 54 -0.16 -11.30 -0.21
C ALA A 54 0.59 -12.38 -1.00
N HIS A 55 -0.10 -13.35 -1.58
CA HIS A 55 0.52 -14.35 -2.47
C HIS A 55 0.98 -13.74 -3.80
N ALA A 56 0.19 -12.83 -4.38
CA ALA A 56 0.56 -12.15 -5.63
C ALA A 56 1.86 -11.35 -5.47
N LEU A 57 2.04 -10.63 -4.37
CA LEU A 57 3.25 -9.85 -4.09
C LEU A 57 4.53 -10.70 -4.09
N GLN A 58 4.44 -11.98 -3.75
CA GLN A 58 5.57 -12.90 -3.75
C GLN A 58 5.83 -13.54 -5.12
N HIS A 59 4.96 -13.31 -6.10
CA HIS A 59 5.09 -13.93 -7.41
C HIS A 59 6.19 -13.24 -8.25
N PRO A 60 7.12 -13.99 -8.87
CA PRO A 60 8.28 -13.43 -9.60
C PRO A 60 7.93 -12.39 -10.66
N LEU A 61 6.78 -12.53 -11.34
CA LEU A 61 6.35 -11.61 -12.38
C LEU A 61 5.99 -10.19 -11.88
N TYR A 62 5.80 -10.00 -10.57
CA TYR A 62 5.58 -8.69 -9.97
C TYR A 62 6.87 -8.04 -9.46
N GLN A 63 8.00 -8.75 -9.39
CA GLN A 63 9.25 -8.22 -8.83
C GLN A 63 9.88 -7.10 -9.68
N GLU A 64 9.54 -7.01 -10.96
CA GLU A 64 10.04 -5.98 -11.86
C GLU A 64 9.14 -4.73 -11.93
N ILE A 65 7.96 -4.79 -11.31
CA ILE A 65 6.95 -3.73 -11.33
C ILE A 65 6.76 -3.23 -9.91
N GLU A 66 6.68 -1.91 -9.72
CA GLU A 66 6.38 -1.38 -8.39
C GLU A 66 5.00 -1.83 -7.93
N THR A 67 4.96 -2.52 -6.79
CA THR A 67 3.73 -2.99 -6.17
C THR A 67 3.24 -1.99 -5.14
N VAL A 68 2.00 -1.57 -5.28
CA VAL A 68 1.29 -0.71 -4.32
C VAL A 68 0.09 -1.49 -3.78
N VAL A 69 -0.18 -1.39 -2.49
CA VAL A 69 -1.42 -1.95 -1.92
C VAL A 69 -2.17 -0.86 -1.18
N ARG A 70 -3.42 -0.60 -1.60
CA ARG A 70 -4.34 0.21 -0.81
C ARG A 70 -4.96 -0.68 0.27
N VAL A 71 -4.54 -0.48 1.51
CA VAL A 71 -5.06 -1.18 2.67
C VAL A 71 -6.35 -0.55 3.18
N ASN A 72 -7.09 -1.23 4.05
CA ASN A 72 -8.18 -0.61 4.79
C ASN A 72 -7.62 0.38 5.84
N PRO A 73 -8.41 1.37 6.31
CA PRO A 73 -8.01 2.29 7.38
C PRO A 73 -7.53 1.53 8.62
N LEU A 74 -6.50 2.04 9.32
CA LEU A 74 -5.93 1.38 10.50
C LEU A 74 -6.93 1.20 11.64
N ASP A 75 -7.86 2.12 11.79
CA ASP A 75 -8.94 2.10 12.78
C ASP A 75 -10.08 1.14 12.43
N SER A 76 -10.04 0.54 11.24
CA SER A 76 -10.99 -0.50 10.83
C SER A 76 -10.59 -1.89 11.35
N GLU A 77 -11.55 -2.82 11.39
CA GLU A 77 -11.31 -4.22 11.75
C GLU A 77 -10.32 -4.95 10.81
N PHE A 78 -10.05 -4.41 9.61
CA PHE A 78 -9.21 -5.04 8.59
C PHE A 78 -7.81 -4.42 8.47
N GLY A 79 -7.66 -3.13 8.80
CA GLY A 79 -6.48 -2.33 8.45
C GLY A 79 -5.16 -2.91 8.94
N LEU A 80 -5.06 -3.25 10.23
CA LEU A 80 -3.84 -3.80 10.80
C LEU A 80 -3.51 -5.19 10.23
N ALA A 81 -4.54 -6.03 9.99
CA ALA A 81 -4.35 -7.34 9.40
C ALA A 81 -3.87 -7.25 7.93
N ASP A 82 -4.43 -6.31 7.16
CA ASP A 82 -3.99 -6.02 5.80
C ASP A 82 -2.53 -5.58 5.78
N LEU A 83 -2.21 -4.59 6.60
CA LEU A 83 -0.86 -4.04 6.69
C LEU A 83 0.18 -5.11 7.04
N ASN A 84 -0.13 -5.93 8.05
CA ASN A 84 0.74 -7.04 8.47
C ASN A 84 0.99 -8.03 7.33
N ALA A 85 -0.06 -8.42 6.61
CA ALA A 85 0.05 -9.37 5.51
C ALA A 85 0.88 -8.82 4.34
N VAL A 86 0.62 -7.60 3.89
CA VAL A 86 1.28 -7.05 2.70
C VAL A 86 2.72 -6.61 2.94
N VAL A 87 3.02 -6.05 4.12
CA VAL A 87 4.40 -5.70 4.48
C VAL A 87 5.27 -6.95 4.60
N ARG A 88 4.78 -8.02 5.25
CA ARG A 88 5.49 -9.31 5.29
C ARG A 88 5.67 -9.95 3.92
N ALA A 89 4.71 -9.77 3.03
CA ALA A 89 4.78 -10.29 1.66
C ALA A 89 5.74 -9.51 0.76
N GLY A 90 6.25 -8.35 1.20
CA GLY A 90 7.28 -7.62 0.47
C GLY A 90 6.75 -6.48 -0.39
N VAL A 91 5.59 -5.90 -0.10
CA VAL A 91 5.07 -4.75 -0.83
C VAL A 91 6.09 -3.60 -0.89
N ASP A 92 6.18 -2.92 -2.03
CA ASP A 92 7.04 -1.74 -2.17
C ASP A 92 6.41 -0.50 -1.52
N VAL A 93 5.10 -0.32 -1.71
CA VAL A 93 4.39 0.88 -1.26
C VAL A 93 3.04 0.52 -0.66
N VAL A 94 2.75 1.05 0.52
CA VAL A 94 1.41 1.02 1.11
C VAL A 94 0.70 2.33 0.81
N ARG A 95 -0.50 2.26 0.23
CA ARG A 95 -1.37 3.42 0.07
C ARG A 95 -2.36 3.46 1.24
N MET A 96 -2.29 4.55 1.99
CA MET A 96 -3.19 4.87 3.09
C MET A 96 -4.46 5.51 2.52
N PRO A 97 -5.66 4.94 2.72
CA PRO A 97 -6.90 5.61 2.33
C PRO A 97 -7.23 6.72 3.33
N LYS A 98 -8.05 7.68 2.92
CA LYS A 98 -8.72 8.65 3.80
C LYS A 98 -7.80 9.34 4.81
N THR A 99 -6.58 9.69 4.37
CA THR A 99 -5.62 10.37 5.23
C THR A 99 -6.06 11.80 5.50
N GLU A 100 -6.21 12.19 6.76
CA GLU A 100 -6.71 13.51 7.16
C GLU A 100 -5.71 14.32 7.97
N THR A 101 -4.79 13.66 8.68
CA THR A 101 -3.86 14.32 9.61
C THR A 101 -2.43 13.78 9.48
N ALA A 102 -1.46 14.55 9.99
CA ALA A 102 -0.08 14.08 10.13
C ALA A 102 0.01 12.88 11.09
N GLN A 103 -0.88 12.78 12.08
CA GLN A 103 -0.89 11.67 13.03
C GLN A 103 -1.21 10.34 12.35
N ASP A 104 -2.13 10.33 11.37
CA ASP A 104 -2.46 9.13 10.61
C ASP A 104 -1.22 8.56 9.91
N VAL A 105 -0.38 9.45 9.36
CA VAL A 105 0.89 9.08 8.72
C VAL A 105 1.90 8.55 9.72
N ILE A 106 2.00 9.17 10.89
CA ILE A 106 2.92 8.76 11.96
C ILE A 106 2.53 7.39 12.49
N ASP A 107 1.25 7.14 12.71
CA ASP A 107 0.73 5.86 13.20
C ASP A 107 0.99 4.75 12.18
N MET A 108 0.72 5.01 10.90
CA MET A 108 1.01 4.05 9.82
C MET A 108 2.51 3.75 9.71
N ASP A 109 3.38 4.75 9.79
CA ASP A 109 4.85 4.57 9.76
C ASP A 109 5.32 3.72 10.95
N HIS A 110 4.75 3.96 12.13
CA HIS A 110 5.04 3.17 13.32
C HIS A 110 4.70 1.70 13.11
N GLU A 111 3.48 1.40 12.67
CA GLU A 111 3.02 0.03 12.44
C GLU A 111 3.86 -0.68 11.36
N ILE A 112 4.16 -0.02 10.24
CA ILE A 112 5.03 -0.58 9.20
C ILE A 112 6.41 -0.90 9.79
N THR A 113 6.98 0.01 10.58
CA THR A 113 8.30 -0.16 11.21
C THR A 113 8.32 -1.39 12.12
N GLU A 114 7.31 -1.57 12.96
CA GLU A 114 7.23 -2.73 13.86
C GLU A 114 7.06 -4.04 13.09
N ILE A 115 6.29 -4.04 12.01
CA ILE A 115 6.13 -5.22 11.14
C ILE A 115 7.45 -5.55 10.43
N GLU A 116 8.15 -4.56 9.86
CA GLU A 116 9.45 -4.75 9.20
C GLU A 116 10.47 -5.38 10.16
N LYS A 117 10.57 -4.86 11.40
CA LYS A 117 11.42 -5.43 12.44
C LYS A 117 11.04 -6.88 12.76
N ALA A 118 9.74 -7.14 12.95
CA ALA A 118 9.24 -8.45 13.33
C ALA A 118 9.44 -9.52 12.25
N CYS A 119 9.52 -9.15 10.97
CA CYS A 119 9.74 -10.07 9.87
C CYS A 119 11.16 -10.03 9.28
N GLY A 120 12.07 -9.24 9.85
CA GLY A 120 13.46 -9.14 9.42
C GLY A 120 13.66 -8.37 8.10
N ARG A 121 12.72 -7.52 7.71
CA ARG A 121 12.89 -6.60 6.59
C ARG A 121 13.68 -5.36 7.02
N GLU A 122 14.36 -4.74 6.08
CA GLU A 122 15.03 -3.46 6.33
C GLU A 122 14.00 -2.39 6.70
N VAL A 123 14.21 -1.73 7.84
CA VAL A 123 13.34 -0.63 8.29
C VAL A 123 13.41 0.52 7.29
N GLY A 124 12.25 0.96 6.81
CA GLY A 124 12.14 1.99 5.78
C GLY A 124 12.09 1.47 4.34
N SER A 125 12.15 0.15 4.15
CA SER A 125 12.05 -0.47 2.82
C SER A 125 10.65 -0.31 2.20
N THR A 126 9.59 -0.41 3.00
CA THR A 126 8.22 -0.15 2.55
C THR A 126 7.94 1.35 2.54
N LYS A 127 7.53 1.90 1.40
CA LYS A 127 7.16 3.31 1.24
C LYS A 127 5.66 3.52 1.46
N MET A 128 5.24 4.78 1.52
CA MET A 128 3.85 5.16 1.73
C MET A 128 3.36 6.17 0.70
N LEU A 129 2.08 6.06 0.33
CA LEU A 129 1.31 7.07 -0.38
C LEU A 129 0.09 7.45 0.47
N ALA A 130 -0.09 8.73 0.76
CA ALA A 130 -1.26 9.23 1.46
C ALA A 130 -2.36 9.64 0.46
N ALA A 131 -3.55 9.06 0.57
CA ALA A 131 -4.71 9.46 -0.20
C ALA A 131 -5.50 10.52 0.56
N ILE A 132 -5.45 11.76 0.09
CA ILE A 132 -6.20 12.88 0.65
C ILE A 132 -7.56 12.92 -0.06
N GLU A 133 -8.63 12.62 0.65
CA GLU A 133 -9.96 12.38 0.10
C GLU A 133 -11.05 13.21 0.82
N SER A 134 -10.66 14.09 1.74
CA SER A 134 -11.57 14.94 2.51
C SER A 134 -11.14 16.40 2.56
N PRO A 135 -12.06 17.35 2.84
CA PRO A 135 -11.71 18.76 3.04
C PRO A 135 -10.69 18.96 4.18
N LEU A 136 -10.76 18.17 5.25
CA LEU A 136 -9.82 18.23 6.35
C LEU A 136 -8.41 17.83 5.87
N GLY A 137 -8.28 16.72 5.16
CA GLY A 137 -7.01 16.28 4.61
C GLY A 137 -6.37 17.32 3.67
N ILE A 138 -7.19 18.01 2.85
CA ILE A 138 -6.70 19.11 1.99
C ILE A 138 -6.12 20.25 2.84
N THR A 139 -6.79 20.66 3.91
CA THR A 139 -6.30 21.74 4.77
C THR A 139 -5.04 21.37 5.56
N GLN A 140 -4.81 20.06 5.77
CA GLN A 140 -3.67 19.50 6.50
C GLN A 140 -2.54 19.00 5.58
N ALA A 141 -2.65 19.19 4.26
CA ALA A 141 -1.76 18.57 3.27
C ALA A 141 -0.27 18.80 3.52
N ASN A 142 0.12 20.01 3.97
CA ASN A 142 1.52 20.31 4.28
C ASN A 142 2.04 19.49 5.47
N GLN A 143 1.23 19.36 6.53
CA GLN A 143 1.59 18.58 7.72
C GLN A 143 1.67 17.09 7.36
N ILE A 144 0.71 16.60 6.58
CA ILE A 144 0.68 15.22 6.08
C ILE A 144 1.96 14.95 5.27
N ALA A 145 2.28 15.80 4.29
CA ALA A 145 3.39 15.59 3.36
C ALA A 145 4.77 15.56 4.03
N THR A 146 4.89 16.13 5.23
CA THR A 146 6.16 16.21 5.97
C THR A 146 6.23 15.26 7.16
N ALA A 147 5.19 14.47 7.43
CA ALA A 147 5.06 13.66 8.63
C ALA A 147 5.94 12.41 8.65
N SER A 148 6.37 11.89 7.50
CA SER A 148 7.26 10.73 7.43
C SER A 148 8.17 10.78 6.21
N LYS A 149 9.37 10.22 6.37
CA LYS A 149 10.34 10.01 5.28
C LYS A 149 9.96 8.84 4.35
N ARG A 150 8.94 8.05 4.70
CA ARG A 150 8.42 6.97 3.85
C ARG A 150 7.51 7.49 2.76
N LEU A 151 6.92 8.68 2.92
CA LEU A 151 6.06 9.30 1.90
C LEU A 151 6.88 9.62 0.64
N ILE A 152 6.27 9.29 -0.51
CA ILE A 152 6.88 9.43 -1.84
C ILE A 152 5.93 10.15 -2.80
#